data_a46a30a55cd68236af12ad2e6cbeba4f
#
_entry.id   a46a30a55cd68236af12ad2e6cbeba4f
#
_cell.length_a   1.000
_cell.length_b   1.000
_cell.length_c   1.000
_cell.angle_alpha   90.00
_cell.angle_beta   90.00
_cell.angle_gamma   90.00
#
_symmetry.space_group_name_H-M   'P 1'
#
loop_
_entity.id
_entity.type
_entity.pdbx_description
1 polymer ?
#
loop_
_entity_poly.entity_id
_entity_poly.type
_entity_poly.pdbx_seq_one_letter_code
_entity_poly.pdbx_strand_id
1 'polypeptide(L)'
;MRGRIEAAFRKAKSEGRAALVVFVEAGDPVDAVTARLLPALFEAGADVVELGVPFSDPIADGPVIQRASERARLGGGGLTKTLDLAASYRAGGGEGALVLFSYANPILAMGEAEFASRGQQAGIDGVLVTDLPPEEGRPFASILRSARLDPIFLLAPTSPPARMRRAASLSRGFVYLVSRAGVTGTRSELPPDLPALVARVKESVRRLPVAIGFGISTPEQVRGAAALAEGVVVGSAVVRSIEEAAAKGGDPVETAVSLVRTLAAATKR
;
A
#
# COMPACT_ATOMS: atom_id res chain seq x y z
N MET A 1 14.82 -16.26 -6.77
CA MET A 1 15.23 -14.90 -6.33
C MET A 1 14.18 -14.40 -5.33
N ARG A 2 14.62 -13.73 -4.28
CA ARG A 2 13.70 -13.11 -3.30
C ARG A 2 13.05 -11.88 -3.95
N GLY A 3 11.74 -11.66 -3.72
CA GLY A 3 11.02 -10.53 -4.32
C GLY A 3 11.52 -9.17 -3.80
N ARG A 4 11.21 -8.08 -4.55
CA ARG A 4 11.58 -6.70 -4.15
C ARG A 4 10.95 -6.29 -2.82
N ILE A 5 9.72 -6.73 -2.54
CA ILE A 5 9.04 -6.45 -1.25
C ILE A 5 9.85 -7.06 -0.09
N GLU A 6 10.22 -8.34 -0.17
CA GLU A 6 11.03 -8.99 0.87
C GLU A 6 12.40 -8.30 1.04
N ALA A 7 13.01 -7.87 -0.06
CA ALA A 7 14.29 -7.15 -0.04
C ALA A 7 14.15 -5.79 0.67
N ALA A 8 13.07 -5.04 0.41
CA ALA A 8 12.78 -3.76 1.04
C ALA A 8 12.62 -3.88 2.57
N PHE A 9 11.81 -4.83 3.03
CA PHE A 9 11.64 -5.07 4.46
C PHE A 9 12.93 -5.53 5.15
N ARG A 10 13.75 -6.36 4.49
CA ARG A 10 15.05 -6.77 5.03
C ARG A 10 16.05 -5.63 5.12
N LYS A 11 16.09 -4.77 4.09
CA LYS A 11 16.93 -3.56 4.09
C LYS A 11 16.54 -2.67 5.27
N ALA A 12 15.27 -2.34 5.43
CA ALA A 12 14.78 -1.53 6.54
C ALA A 12 15.17 -2.14 7.89
N LYS A 13 14.98 -3.45 8.06
CA LYS A 13 15.38 -4.16 9.28
C LYS A 13 16.89 -4.09 9.55
N SER A 14 17.73 -4.24 8.52
CA SER A 14 19.20 -4.15 8.67
C SER A 14 19.66 -2.74 9.03
N GLU A 15 18.89 -1.71 8.69
CA GLU A 15 19.11 -0.30 9.03
C GLU A 15 18.49 0.09 10.41
N GLY A 16 17.94 -0.86 11.16
CA GLY A 16 17.35 -0.62 12.49
C GLY A 16 16.04 0.19 12.46
N ARG A 17 15.27 0.10 11.37
CA ARG A 17 14.03 0.84 11.18
C ARG A 17 12.88 -0.05 10.67
N ALA A 18 11.67 0.47 10.71
CA ALA A 18 10.54 -0.13 10.02
C ALA A 18 10.56 0.28 8.52
N ALA A 19 10.01 -0.57 7.65
CA ALA A 19 9.79 -0.21 6.27
C ALA A 19 8.68 0.85 6.15
N LEU A 20 8.90 1.87 5.33
CA LEU A 20 7.86 2.85 4.99
C LEU A 20 7.15 2.41 3.71
N VAL A 21 5.87 2.11 3.84
CA VAL A 21 4.97 1.82 2.72
C VAL A 21 4.14 3.07 2.44
N VAL A 22 4.18 3.56 1.21
CA VAL A 22 3.48 4.80 0.83
C VAL A 22 2.39 4.47 -0.19
N PHE A 23 1.14 4.81 0.13
CA PHE A 23 0.03 4.69 -0.82
C PHE A 23 -0.15 5.99 -1.60
N VAL A 24 -0.34 5.85 -2.90
CA VAL A 24 -0.78 6.92 -3.81
C VAL A 24 -1.81 6.38 -4.80
N GLU A 25 -2.74 7.23 -5.23
CA GLU A 25 -3.72 6.88 -6.26
C GLU A 25 -3.13 7.08 -7.64
N ALA A 26 -3.22 6.07 -8.50
CA ALA A 26 -2.71 6.16 -9.87
C ALA A 26 -3.53 7.16 -10.70
N GLY A 27 -2.84 8.11 -11.33
CA GLY A 27 -3.49 9.15 -12.14
C GLY A 27 -4.05 10.32 -11.35
N ASP A 28 -3.79 10.42 -10.04
CA ASP A 28 -4.22 11.56 -9.23
C ASP A 28 -3.10 12.61 -9.07
N PRO A 29 -3.34 13.90 -9.36
CA PRO A 29 -4.49 14.46 -10.07
C PRO A 29 -4.47 14.20 -11.58
N VAL A 30 -3.33 13.79 -12.15
CA VAL A 30 -3.13 13.39 -13.55
C VAL A 30 -1.99 12.37 -13.67
N ASP A 31 -1.98 11.56 -14.74
CA ASP A 31 -0.98 10.51 -14.98
C ASP A 31 0.47 11.04 -14.93
N ALA A 32 0.72 12.24 -15.47
CA ALA A 32 2.04 12.86 -15.48
C ALA A 32 2.58 13.15 -14.06
N VAL A 33 1.72 13.45 -13.10
CA VAL A 33 2.12 13.64 -11.69
C VAL A 33 2.50 12.30 -11.10
N THR A 34 1.70 11.25 -11.29
CA THR A 34 2.03 9.90 -10.79
C THR A 34 3.34 9.38 -11.38
N ALA A 35 3.59 9.60 -12.67
CA ALA A 35 4.83 9.18 -13.35
C ALA A 35 6.08 9.85 -12.73
N ARG A 36 6.01 11.15 -12.38
CA ARG A 36 7.09 11.87 -11.67
C ARG A 36 7.19 11.45 -10.20
N LEU A 37 6.06 11.17 -9.58
CA LEU A 37 5.96 10.88 -8.16
C LEU A 37 6.58 9.52 -7.80
N LEU A 38 6.37 8.48 -8.62
CA LEU A 38 6.87 7.13 -8.32
C LEU A 38 8.38 7.09 -8.03
N PRO A 39 9.28 7.53 -8.90
CA PRO A 39 10.71 7.54 -8.58
C PRO A 39 11.04 8.45 -7.39
N ALA A 40 10.41 9.63 -7.30
CA ALA A 40 10.67 10.61 -6.26
C ALA A 40 10.29 10.13 -4.85
N LEU A 41 9.25 9.29 -4.71
CA LEU A 41 8.87 8.67 -3.43
C LEU A 41 9.94 7.71 -2.92
N PHE A 42 10.53 6.89 -3.80
CA PHE A 42 11.63 5.99 -3.41
C PHE A 42 12.89 6.77 -3.01
N GLU A 43 13.23 7.84 -3.74
CA GLU A 43 14.32 8.76 -3.38
C GLU A 43 14.05 9.48 -2.05
N ALA A 44 12.79 9.73 -1.71
CA ALA A 44 12.38 10.32 -0.44
C ALA A 44 12.42 9.35 0.74
N GLY A 45 12.63 8.04 0.50
CA GLY A 45 12.77 7.02 1.52
C GLY A 45 11.59 6.08 1.68
N ALA A 46 10.66 6.02 0.72
CA ALA A 46 9.69 4.93 0.65
C ALA A 46 10.41 3.61 0.33
N ASP A 47 10.08 2.54 1.03
CA ASP A 47 10.60 1.19 0.78
C ASP A 47 9.70 0.40 -0.17
N VAL A 48 8.39 0.66 -0.10
CA VAL A 48 7.35 0.09 -0.94
C VAL A 48 6.37 1.19 -1.30
N VAL A 49 5.90 1.21 -2.55
CA VAL A 49 4.80 2.08 -2.97
C VAL A 49 3.59 1.22 -3.31
N GLU A 50 2.46 1.51 -2.66
CA GLU A 50 1.15 0.99 -3.02
C GLU A 50 0.53 1.93 -4.06
N LEU A 51 0.27 1.40 -5.24
CA LEU A 51 -0.33 2.12 -6.36
C LEU A 51 -1.81 1.77 -6.43
N GLY A 52 -2.67 2.69 -6.00
CA GLY A 52 -4.12 2.55 -5.97
C GLY A 52 -4.71 2.54 -7.37
N VAL A 53 -5.63 1.63 -7.61
CA VAL A 53 -6.40 1.54 -8.86
C VAL A 53 -7.68 2.36 -8.72
N PRO A 54 -7.87 3.42 -9.51
CA PRO A 54 -9.09 4.22 -9.46
C PRO A 54 -10.34 3.36 -9.72
N PHE A 55 -11.31 3.45 -8.80
CA PHE A 55 -12.53 2.66 -8.84
C PHE A 55 -13.75 3.50 -8.48
N SER A 56 -14.91 3.19 -9.06
CA SER A 56 -16.16 3.95 -8.87
C SER A 56 -16.78 3.79 -7.48
N ASP A 57 -16.55 2.63 -6.84
CA ASP A 57 -17.25 2.24 -5.61
C ASP A 57 -16.26 1.87 -4.49
N PRO A 58 -15.40 2.81 -4.04
CA PRO A 58 -14.29 2.54 -3.13
C PRO A 58 -14.76 2.48 -1.67
N ILE A 59 -15.58 1.49 -1.34
CA ILE A 59 -16.30 1.34 -0.06
C ILE A 59 -15.40 1.18 1.18
N ALA A 60 -14.17 0.70 0.99
CA ALA A 60 -13.20 0.53 2.07
C ALA A 60 -12.36 1.80 2.32
N ASP A 61 -12.45 2.79 1.43
CA ASP A 61 -11.62 3.97 1.46
C ASP A 61 -12.27 5.14 2.20
N GLY A 62 -11.43 5.95 2.84
CA GLY A 62 -11.84 7.21 3.45
C GLY A 62 -12.02 8.33 2.40
N PRO A 63 -12.69 9.44 2.79
CA PRO A 63 -13.09 10.49 1.84
C PRO A 63 -11.93 11.12 1.06
N VAL A 64 -10.72 11.13 1.59
CA VAL A 64 -9.54 11.66 0.88
C VAL A 64 -9.18 10.76 -0.31
N ILE A 65 -9.12 9.44 -0.08
CA ILE A 65 -8.81 8.47 -1.14
C ILE A 65 -9.96 8.41 -2.14
N GLN A 66 -11.21 8.43 -1.68
CA GLN A 66 -12.39 8.46 -2.57
C GLN A 66 -12.34 9.64 -3.55
N ARG A 67 -12.00 10.86 -3.08
CA ARG A 67 -11.86 12.02 -3.98
C ARG A 67 -10.70 11.88 -4.95
N ALA A 68 -9.58 11.29 -4.53
CA ALA A 68 -8.45 11.02 -5.39
C ALA A 68 -8.80 10.03 -6.50
N SER A 69 -9.47 8.93 -6.12
CA SER A 69 -9.97 7.91 -7.04
C SER A 69 -10.96 8.51 -8.05
N GLU A 70 -11.88 9.37 -7.60
CA GLU A 70 -12.81 10.06 -8.50
C GLU A 70 -12.09 10.99 -9.48
N ARG A 71 -11.14 11.83 -9.01
CA ARG A 71 -10.34 12.70 -9.90
C ARG A 71 -9.60 11.90 -10.96
N ALA A 72 -8.90 10.84 -10.54
CA ALA A 72 -8.17 9.97 -11.43
C ALA A 72 -9.08 9.28 -12.46
N ARG A 73 -10.26 8.78 -12.01
CA ARG A 73 -11.25 8.14 -12.87
C ARG A 73 -11.83 9.11 -13.91
N LEU A 74 -12.14 10.34 -13.51
CA LEU A 74 -12.60 11.39 -14.43
C LEU A 74 -11.54 11.74 -15.48
N GLY A 75 -10.24 11.61 -15.14
CA GLY A 75 -9.11 11.68 -16.08
C GLY A 75 -8.94 10.43 -16.94
N GLY A 76 -9.87 9.47 -16.88
CA GLY A 76 -9.82 8.20 -17.61
C GLY A 76 -8.92 7.16 -16.97
N GLY A 77 -8.58 7.30 -15.68
CA GLY A 77 -7.85 6.33 -14.88
C GLY A 77 -8.61 5.02 -14.67
N GLY A 78 -7.89 3.97 -14.30
CA GLY A 78 -8.39 2.63 -14.04
C GLY A 78 -7.28 1.59 -14.13
N LEU A 79 -7.63 0.30 -13.97
CA LEU A 79 -6.66 -0.79 -13.84
C LEU A 79 -5.63 -0.81 -14.99
N THR A 80 -6.05 -0.69 -16.25
CA THR A 80 -5.13 -0.71 -17.39
C THR A 80 -4.10 0.42 -17.31
N LYS A 81 -4.54 1.66 -17.09
CA LYS A 81 -3.62 2.80 -16.96
C LYS A 81 -2.71 2.69 -15.73
N THR A 82 -3.19 2.12 -14.64
CA THR A 82 -2.36 1.86 -13.45
C THR A 82 -1.22 0.89 -13.79
N LEU A 83 -1.50 -0.16 -14.55
CA LEU A 83 -0.48 -1.09 -15.04
C LEU A 83 0.50 -0.41 -16.02
N ASP A 84 0.01 0.46 -16.91
CA ASP A 84 0.85 1.22 -17.84
C ASP A 84 1.79 2.19 -17.11
N LEU A 85 1.33 2.85 -16.04
CA LEU A 85 2.17 3.70 -15.19
C LEU A 85 3.27 2.89 -14.48
N ALA A 86 2.94 1.70 -13.97
CA ALA A 86 3.93 0.79 -13.39
C ALA A 86 4.97 0.33 -14.43
N ALA A 87 4.53 -0.05 -15.62
CA ALA A 87 5.40 -0.45 -16.72
C ALA A 87 6.33 0.70 -17.15
N SER A 88 5.81 1.93 -17.24
CA SER A 88 6.60 3.12 -17.55
C SER A 88 7.66 3.40 -16.48
N TYR A 89 7.32 3.26 -15.19
CA TYR A 89 8.29 3.37 -14.09
C TYR A 89 9.41 2.34 -14.24
N ARG A 90 9.09 1.09 -14.58
CA ARG A 90 10.10 0.04 -14.83
C ARG A 90 10.96 0.32 -16.05
N ALA A 91 10.37 0.76 -17.15
CA ALA A 91 11.09 1.15 -18.37
C ALA A 91 12.07 2.29 -18.13
N GLY A 92 11.74 3.22 -17.20
CA GLY A 92 12.63 4.28 -16.72
C GLY A 92 13.72 3.82 -15.74
N GLY A 93 13.91 2.50 -15.53
CA GLY A 93 14.94 1.96 -14.63
C GLY A 93 14.51 1.88 -13.16
N GLY A 94 13.24 2.06 -12.86
CA GLY A 94 12.71 1.99 -11.50
C GLY A 94 12.82 0.60 -10.88
N GLU A 95 13.49 0.47 -9.74
CA GLU A 95 13.74 -0.81 -9.04
C GLU A 95 12.95 -0.97 -7.74
N GLY A 96 12.28 0.08 -7.26
CA GLY A 96 11.51 0.07 -6.02
C GLY A 96 10.36 -0.94 -6.02
N ALA A 97 9.98 -1.45 -4.85
CA ALA A 97 8.90 -2.43 -4.73
C ALA A 97 7.52 -1.78 -4.96
N LEU A 98 6.75 -2.29 -5.92
CA LEU A 98 5.41 -1.81 -6.25
C LEU A 98 4.34 -2.84 -5.85
N VAL A 99 3.36 -2.40 -5.07
CA VAL A 99 2.16 -3.18 -4.74
C VAL A 99 0.98 -2.54 -5.47
N LEU A 100 0.24 -3.31 -6.24
CA LEU A 100 -1.03 -2.84 -6.79
C LEU A 100 -2.10 -3.00 -5.71
N PHE A 101 -2.78 -1.89 -5.41
CA PHE A 101 -3.84 -1.83 -4.42
C PHE A 101 -5.18 -1.65 -5.15
N SER A 102 -6.10 -2.60 -5.04
CA SER A 102 -7.32 -2.61 -5.83
C SER A 102 -8.52 -3.17 -5.06
N TYR A 103 -9.66 -3.09 -5.71
CA TYR A 103 -10.87 -3.86 -5.41
C TYR A 103 -10.94 -5.08 -6.33
N ALA A 104 -11.78 -6.06 -5.98
CA ALA A 104 -11.94 -7.29 -6.77
C ALA A 104 -12.56 -7.03 -8.14
N ASN A 105 -13.54 -6.14 -8.22
CA ASN A 105 -14.32 -5.94 -9.44
C ASN A 105 -13.50 -5.50 -10.67
N PRO A 106 -12.57 -4.52 -10.61
CA PRO A 106 -11.69 -4.21 -11.74
C PRO A 106 -10.86 -5.39 -12.23
N ILE A 107 -10.40 -6.24 -11.30
CA ILE A 107 -9.60 -7.44 -11.61
C ILE A 107 -10.48 -8.50 -12.27
N LEU A 108 -11.67 -8.75 -11.73
CA LEU A 108 -12.63 -9.72 -12.29
C LEU A 108 -13.10 -9.30 -13.68
N ALA A 109 -13.30 -7.99 -13.92
CA ALA A 109 -13.67 -7.46 -15.24
C ALA A 109 -12.58 -7.66 -16.28
N MET A 110 -11.29 -7.62 -15.90
CA MET A 110 -10.17 -7.96 -16.78
C MET A 110 -9.99 -9.49 -16.94
N GLY A 111 -10.38 -10.24 -15.95
CA GLY A 111 -10.08 -11.66 -15.78
C GLY A 111 -8.81 -11.90 -14.97
N GLU A 112 -8.88 -12.72 -13.92
CA GLU A 112 -7.80 -12.91 -12.95
C GLU A 112 -6.48 -13.38 -13.57
N ALA A 113 -6.54 -14.28 -14.56
CA ALA A 113 -5.35 -14.81 -15.25
C ALA A 113 -4.70 -13.75 -16.15
N GLU A 114 -5.50 -13.00 -16.90
CA GLU A 114 -5.04 -11.88 -17.73
C GLU A 114 -4.43 -10.78 -16.86
N PHE A 115 -5.11 -10.42 -15.79
CA PHE A 115 -4.60 -9.47 -14.80
C PHE A 115 -3.23 -9.88 -14.26
N ALA A 116 -3.08 -11.13 -13.82
CA ALA A 116 -1.83 -11.62 -13.26
C ALA A 116 -0.68 -11.60 -14.30
N SER A 117 -0.97 -11.98 -15.55
CA SER A 117 -0.02 -11.91 -16.67
C SER A 117 0.42 -10.46 -16.94
N ARG A 118 -0.53 -9.54 -17.07
CA ARG A 118 -0.25 -8.11 -17.31
C ARG A 118 0.45 -7.44 -16.13
N GLY A 119 0.05 -7.78 -14.89
CA GLY A 119 0.71 -7.29 -13.68
C GLY A 119 2.18 -7.70 -13.61
N GLN A 120 2.49 -8.95 -13.95
CA GLN A 120 3.88 -9.42 -14.05
C GLN A 120 4.65 -8.66 -15.13
N GLN A 121 4.08 -8.49 -16.33
CA GLN A 121 4.71 -7.75 -17.44
C GLN A 121 4.92 -6.28 -17.09
N ALA A 122 3.98 -5.65 -16.39
CA ALA A 122 4.09 -4.29 -15.88
C ALA A 122 5.13 -4.14 -14.74
N GLY A 123 5.66 -5.25 -14.22
CA GLY A 123 6.66 -5.26 -13.15
C GLY A 123 6.09 -4.94 -11.77
N ILE A 124 4.81 -5.23 -11.53
CA ILE A 124 4.22 -5.26 -10.19
C ILE A 124 4.89 -6.38 -9.37
N ASP A 125 5.11 -6.15 -8.08
CA ASP A 125 5.72 -7.12 -7.16
C ASP A 125 4.68 -7.81 -6.28
N GLY A 126 3.63 -7.10 -5.91
CA GLY A 126 2.56 -7.64 -5.06
C GLY A 126 1.20 -7.05 -5.37
N VAL A 127 0.17 -7.72 -4.88
CA VAL A 127 -1.23 -7.33 -5.09
C VAL A 127 -1.99 -7.42 -3.77
N LEU A 128 -2.69 -6.34 -3.43
CA LEU A 128 -3.61 -6.25 -2.33
C LEU A 128 -5.02 -5.93 -2.88
N VAL A 129 -5.99 -6.78 -2.52
CA VAL A 129 -7.40 -6.59 -2.89
C VAL A 129 -8.20 -6.37 -1.61
N THR A 130 -8.76 -5.18 -1.45
CA THR A 130 -9.34 -4.69 -0.19
C THR A 130 -10.58 -5.45 0.24
N ASP A 131 -11.39 -5.87 -0.70
CA ASP A 131 -12.69 -6.54 -0.51
C ASP A 131 -12.63 -8.07 -0.75
N LEU A 132 -11.42 -8.65 -0.88
CA LEU A 132 -11.22 -10.09 -0.99
C LEU A 132 -10.81 -10.69 0.35
N PRO A 133 -11.73 -11.37 1.08
CA PRO A 133 -11.40 -11.98 2.36
C PRO A 133 -10.49 -13.20 2.19
N PRO A 134 -9.64 -13.52 3.20
CA PRO A 134 -8.76 -14.69 3.12
C PRO A 134 -9.51 -16.02 2.93
N GLU A 135 -10.76 -16.08 3.33
CA GLU A 135 -11.62 -17.26 3.18
C GLU A 135 -11.85 -17.62 1.72
N GLU A 136 -11.93 -16.64 0.84
CA GLU A 136 -12.18 -16.79 -0.60
C GLU A 136 -10.90 -16.60 -1.44
N GLY A 137 -9.85 -16.04 -0.86
CA GLY A 137 -8.65 -15.59 -1.57
C GLY A 137 -7.71 -16.70 -2.07
N ARG A 138 -7.91 -17.99 -1.72
CA ARG A 138 -6.98 -19.07 -2.09
C ARG A 138 -6.81 -19.27 -3.61
N PRO A 139 -7.87 -19.31 -4.44
CA PRO A 139 -7.72 -19.46 -5.89
C PRO A 139 -6.91 -18.31 -6.49
N PHE A 140 -7.29 -17.07 -6.19
CA PHE A 140 -6.62 -15.88 -6.70
C PHE A 140 -5.15 -15.80 -6.22
N ALA A 141 -4.88 -16.09 -4.94
CA ALA A 141 -3.51 -16.14 -4.43
C ALA A 141 -2.64 -17.18 -5.17
N SER A 142 -3.24 -18.29 -5.61
CA SER A 142 -2.53 -19.28 -6.44
C SER A 142 -2.17 -18.72 -7.81
N ILE A 143 -3.11 -18.04 -8.47
CA ILE A 143 -2.90 -17.39 -9.77
C ILE A 143 -1.78 -16.34 -9.66
N LEU A 144 -1.83 -15.46 -8.67
CA LEU A 144 -0.81 -14.45 -8.42
C LEU A 144 0.59 -15.08 -8.25
N ARG A 145 0.68 -16.12 -7.41
CA ARG A 145 1.96 -16.82 -7.17
C ARG A 145 2.53 -17.45 -8.43
N SER A 146 1.68 -18.01 -9.30
CA SER A 146 2.11 -18.58 -10.58
C SER A 146 2.71 -17.50 -11.51
N ALA A 147 2.20 -16.27 -11.42
CA ALA A 147 2.73 -15.09 -12.09
C ALA A 147 3.86 -14.38 -11.31
N ARG A 148 4.36 -14.96 -10.20
CA ARG A 148 5.40 -14.38 -9.32
C ARG A 148 5.02 -13.05 -8.68
N LEU A 149 3.73 -12.81 -8.48
CA LEU A 149 3.18 -11.70 -7.72
C LEU A 149 2.94 -12.13 -6.28
N ASP A 150 3.30 -11.30 -5.32
CA ASP A 150 3.08 -11.56 -3.89
C ASP A 150 1.64 -11.18 -3.50
N PRO A 151 0.76 -12.14 -3.11
CA PRO A 151 -0.54 -11.80 -2.58
C PRO A 151 -0.40 -11.21 -1.17
N ILE A 152 -1.07 -10.08 -0.90
CA ILE A 152 -1.08 -9.40 0.39
C ILE A 152 -2.51 -9.34 0.90
N PHE A 153 -2.74 -9.82 2.12
CA PHE A 153 -4.07 -9.83 2.73
C PHE A 153 -4.16 -8.88 3.91
N LEU A 154 -5.35 -8.26 4.03
CA LEU A 154 -5.70 -7.37 5.13
C LEU A 154 -6.13 -8.16 6.38
N LEU A 155 -5.74 -7.65 7.54
CA LEU A 155 -6.27 -8.03 8.84
C LEU A 155 -6.89 -6.82 9.52
N ALA A 156 -8.10 -7.00 10.03
CA ALA A 156 -8.78 -6.01 10.85
C ALA A 156 -8.54 -6.28 12.35
N PRO A 157 -8.74 -5.29 13.23
CA PRO A 157 -8.67 -5.49 14.69
C PRO A 157 -9.59 -6.60 15.19
N THR A 158 -10.71 -6.81 14.52
CA THR A 158 -11.72 -7.83 14.82
C THR A 158 -11.40 -9.21 14.24
N SER A 159 -10.31 -9.36 13.47
CA SER A 159 -9.96 -10.64 12.86
C SER A 159 -9.66 -11.69 13.93
N PRO A 160 -10.36 -12.86 13.92
CA PRO A 160 -10.07 -13.95 14.85
C PRO A 160 -8.75 -14.65 14.50
N PRO A 161 -8.09 -15.36 15.43
CA PRO A 161 -6.81 -16.03 15.20
C PRO A 161 -6.81 -16.98 14.00
N ALA A 162 -7.91 -17.67 13.73
CA ALA A 162 -8.03 -18.56 12.56
C ALA A 162 -7.91 -17.79 11.24
N ARG A 163 -8.55 -16.60 11.12
CA ARG A 163 -8.43 -15.72 9.96
C ARG A 163 -7.02 -15.15 9.83
N MET A 164 -6.39 -14.74 10.96
CA MET A 164 -5.01 -14.27 10.94
C MET A 164 -4.05 -15.32 10.38
N ARG A 165 -4.14 -16.57 10.85
CA ARG A 165 -3.33 -17.69 10.32
C ARG A 165 -3.61 -17.95 8.85
N ARG A 166 -4.89 -17.88 8.43
CA ARG A 166 -5.27 -18.08 7.02
C ARG A 166 -4.70 -16.98 6.13
N ALA A 167 -4.85 -15.71 6.50
CA ALA A 167 -4.24 -14.57 5.80
C ALA A 167 -2.73 -14.77 5.68
N ALA A 168 -2.04 -15.11 6.78
CA ALA A 168 -0.61 -15.38 6.77
C ALA A 168 -0.21 -16.52 5.83
N SER A 169 -0.99 -17.60 5.75
CA SER A 169 -0.72 -18.75 4.86
C SER A 169 -0.88 -18.41 3.37
N LEU A 170 -1.69 -17.43 3.07
CA LEU A 170 -1.96 -16.96 1.72
C LEU A 170 -1.06 -15.77 1.33
N SER A 171 -0.62 -14.96 2.28
CA SER A 171 0.23 -13.79 2.00
C SER A 171 1.67 -14.17 1.68
N ARG A 172 2.32 -13.25 0.93
CA ARG A 172 3.76 -13.14 0.76
C ARG A 172 4.17 -11.67 0.90
N GLY A 173 5.45 -11.41 1.03
CA GLY A 173 5.95 -10.06 1.27
C GLY A 173 5.65 -9.59 2.70
N PHE A 174 4.42 -9.23 2.99
CA PHE A 174 3.95 -8.82 4.33
C PHE A 174 2.46 -9.09 4.53
N VAL A 175 1.99 -8.94 5.77
CA VAL A 175 0.57 -8.90 6.13
C VAL A 175 0.23 -7.46 6.49
N TYR A 176 -0.86 -6.94 5.93
CA TYR A 176 -1.34 -5.60 6.21
C TYR A 176 -2.29 -5.61 7.41
N LEU A 177 -1.97 -4.88 8.47
CA LEU A 177 -2.82 -4.71 9.64
C LEU A 177 -3.49 -3.34 9.63
N VAL A 178 -4.80 -3.33 9.51
CA VAL A 178 -5.62 -2.13 9.73
C VAL A 178 -5.61 -1.80 11.22
N SER A 179 -5.15 -0.60 11.59
CA SER A 179 -5.00 -0.20 13.00
C SER A 179 -6.33 0.10 13.70
N ARG A 180 -7.39 0.38 12.95
CA ARG A 180 -8.72 0.74 13.47
C ARG A 180 -9.83 0.17 12.60
N ALA A 181 -10.97 -0.15 13.20
CA ALA A 181 -12.21 -0.42 12.48
C ALA A 181 -12.91 0.90 12.14
N GLY A 182 -13.43 1.04 10.92
CA GLY A 182 -14.18 2.20 10.43
C GLY A 182 -13.37 3.13 9.51
N VAL A 183 -14.08 3.97 8.77
CA VAL A 183 -13.48 4.95 7.82
C VAL A 183 -12.67 6.01 8.55
N THR A 184 -11.49 6.28 8.03
CA THR A 184 -10.44 7.10 8.65
C THR A 184 -10.84 8.56 8.84
N GLY A 185 -10.77 9.02 10.12
CA GLY A 185 -10.68 10.45 10.45
C GLY A 185 -9.33 10.74 11.10
N THR A 186 -8.79 11.93 10.89
CA THR A 186 -7.54 12.40 11.53
C THR A 186 -7.73 12.47 13.05
N ARG A 187 -7.03 11.63 13.79
CA ARG A 187 -6.88 11.73 15.25
C ARG A 187 -5.38 11.82 15.55
N SER A 188 -5.04 12.49 16.65
CA SER A 188 -3.66 12.78 17.01
C SER A 188 -2.89 11.57 17.54
N GLU A 189 -3.57 10.49 18.00
CA GLU A 189 -2.93 9.37 18.71
C GLU A 189 -3.29 8.01 18.09
N LEU A 190 -2.34 7.07 18.21
CA LEU A 190 -2.57 5.66 17.90
C LEU A 190 -3.55 5.03 18.91
N PRO A 191 -4.31 3.99 18.53
CA PRO A 191 -5.20 3.29 19.45
C PRO A 191 -4.42 2.75 20.66
N PRO A 192 -4.92 2.90 21.89
CA PRO A 192 -4.23 2.41 23.07
C PRO A 192 -4.11 0.89 23.11
N ASP A 193 -4.99 0.15 22.45
CA ASP A 193 -4.99 -1.31 22.30
C ASP A 193 -4.12 -1.82 21.14
N LEU A 194 -3.52 -0.93 20.33
CA LEU A 194 -2.69 -1.29 19.18
C LEU A 194 -1.51 -2.20 19.54
N PRO A 195 -0.75 -1.98 20.64
CA PRO A 195 0.35 -2.88 21.00
C PRO A 195 -0.10 -4.32 21.24
N ALA A 196 -1.22 -4.52 21.95
CA ALA A 196 -1.78 -5.84 22.21
C ALA A 196 -2.29 -6.51 20.91
N LEU A 197 -2.92 -5.73 20.03
CA LEU A 197 -3.36 -6.21 18.73
C LEU A 197 -2.18 -6.67 17.87
N VAL A 198 -1.11 -5.87 17.79
CA VAL A 198 0.09 -6.21 17.00
C VAL A 198 0.76 -7.48 17.56
N ALA A 199 0.88 -7.62 18.87
CA ALA A 199 1.44 -8.82 19.49
C ALA A 199 0.64 -10.08 19.09
N ARG A 200 -0.69 -10.03 19.18
CA ARG A 200 -1.59 -11.12 18.78
C ARG A 200 -1.47 -11.46 17.29
N VAL A 201 -1.34 -10.45 16.42
CA VAL A 201 -1.13 -10.67 14.99
C VAL A 201 0.22 -11.33 14.75
N LYS A 202 1.31 -10.81 15.31
CA LYS A 202 2.66 -11.37 15.15
C LYS A 202 2.76 -12.83 15.60
N GLU A 203 2.12 -13.18 16.71
CA GLU A 203 2.02 -14.58 17.16
C GLU A 203 1.35 -15.49 16.10
N SER A 204 0.31 -14.96 15.45
CA SER A 204 -0.46 -15.70 14.44
C SER A 204 0.25 -15.81 13.09
N VAL A 205 0.95 -14.75 12.64
CA VAL A 205 1.58 -14.68 11.31
C VAL A 205 3.03 -15.18 11.30
N ARG A 206 3.67 -15.26 12.47
CA ARG A 206 4.99 -15.84 12.75
C ARG A 206 6.18 -15.27 11.94
N ARG A 207 6.26 -15.56 10.63
CA ARG A 207 7.44 -15.29 9.79
C ARG A 207 7.28 -14.11 8.85
N LEU A 208 6.05 -13.65 8.61
CA LEU A 208 5.80 -12.52 7.72
C LEU A 208 5.94 -11.22 8.48
N PRO A 209 6.53 -10.19 7.86
CA PRO A 209 6.46 -8.84 8.38
C PRO A 209 4.99 -8.39 8.53
N VAL A 210 4.72 -7.59 9.55
CA VAL A 210 3.44 -6.91 9.74
C VAL A 210 3.64 -5.44 9.40
N ALA A 211 2.85 -4.90 8.48
CA ALA A 211 2.78 -3.48 8.20
C ALA A 211 1.47 -2.90 8.77
N ILE A 212 1.59 -1.86 9.60
CA ILE A 212 0.43 -1.20 10.21
C ILE A 212 0.03 -0.01 9.35
N GLY A 213 -1.25 0.07 8.98
CA GLY A 213 -1.79 1.19 8.23
C GLY A 213 -3.14 1.66 8.77
N PHE A 214 -3.73 2.63 8.08
CA PHE A 214 -4.97 3.34 8.40
C PHE A 214 -4.85 4.35 9.55
N GLY A 215 -4.99 5.63 9.18
CA GLY A 215 -5.02 6.76 10.13
C GLY A 215 -3.65 7.25 10.60
N ILE A 216 -2.54 6.68 10.09
CA ILE A 216 -1.19 7.17 10.37
C ILE A 216 -0.90 8.33 9.43
N SER A 217 -0.55 9.49 10.00
CA SER A 217 -0.40 10.73 9.23
C SER A 217 0.70 11.66 9.73
N THR A 218 1.23 11.45 10.95
CA THR A 218 2.27 12.29 11.53
C THR A 218 3.54 11.51 11.85
N PRO A 219 4.69 12.18 11.95
CA PRO A 219 5.95 11.53 12.35
C PRO A 219 5.87 10.81 13.69
N GLU A 220 5.12 11.34 14.66
CA GLU A 220 4.92 10.76 15.99
C GLU A 220 4.18 9.42 15.88
N GLN A 221 3.12 9.38 15.07
CA GLN A 221 2.36 8.15 14.82
C GLN A 221 3.20 7.13 14.06
N VAL A 222 4.01 7.57 13.07
CA VAL A 222 4.95 6.69 12.36
C VAL A 222 5.94 6.09 13.34
N ARG A 223 6.54 6.90 14.23
CA ARG A 223 7.50 6.43 15.25
C ARG A 223 6.85 5.41 16.20
N GLY A 224 5.64 5.70 16.66
CA GLY A 224 4.88 4.77 17.52
C GLY A 224 4.57 3.44 16.83
N ALA A 225 4.13 3.47 15.58
CA ALA A 225 3.86 2.26 14.80
C ALA A 225 5.15 1.48 14.45
N ALA A 226 6.24 2.20 14.11
CA ALA A 226 7.54 1.61 13.80
C ALA A 226 8.14 0.85 15.00
N ALA A 227 7.88 1.31 16.22
CA ALA A 227 8.30 0.59 17.43
C ALA A 227 7.57 -0.76 17.60
N LEU A 228 6.38 -0.91 17.03
CA LEU A 228 5.53 -2.09 17.18
C LEU A 228 5.64 -3.09 16.03
N ALA A 229 5.83 -2.63 14.79
CA ALA A 229 5.73 -3.48 13.60
C ALA A 229 6.88 -3.27 12.60
N GLU A 230 7.05 -4.23 11.68
CA GLU A 230 8.11 -4.23 10.68
C GLU A 230 7.89 -3.22 9.56
N GLY A 231 6.65 -2.75 9.37
CA GLY A 231 6.29 -1.74 8.38
C GLY A 231 5.25 -0.76 8.89
N VAL A 232 5.25 0.43 8.32
CA VAL A 232 4.25 1.48 8.55
C VAL A 232 3.71 1.93 7.20
N VAL A 233 2.38 1.94 7.05
CA VAL A 233 1.72 2.37 5.82
C VAL A 233 1.10 3.75 6.02
N VAL A 234 1.44 4.67 5.12
CA VAL A 234 0.88 6.02 5.09
C VAL A 234 0.24 6.28 3.72
N GLY A 235 -1.05 6.54 3.71
CA GLY A 235 -1.82 6.82 2.49
C GLY A 235 -2.46 8.20 2.52
N SER A 236 -3.56 8.35 3.25
CA SER A 236 -4.42 9.54 3.22
C SER A 236 -3.68 10.86 3.48
N ALA A 237 -2.59 10.86 4.27
CA ALA A 237 -1.79 12.06 4.49
C ALA A 237 -1.05 12.49 3.23
N VAL A 238 -0.46 11.54 2.51
CA VAL A 238 0.27 11.80 1.25
C VAL A 238 -0.71 12.23 0.16
N VAL A 239 -1.81 11.50 -0.03
CA VAL A 239 -2.85 11.84 -1.02
C VAL A 239 -3.46 13.22 -0.73
N ARG A 240 -3.71 13.57 0.53
CA ARG A 240 -4.17 14.90 0.92
C ARG A 240 -3.14 15.97 0.58
N SER A 241 -1.86 15.74 0.81
CA SER A 241 -0.82 16.71 0.48
C SER A 241 -0.73 16.99 -1.02
N ILE A 242 -0.96 15.97 -1.85
CA ILE A 242 -1.08 16.08 -3.31
C ILE A 242 -2.30 16.94 -3.69
N GLU A 243 -3.49 16.60 -3.14
CA GLU A 243 -4.74 17.34 -3.36
C GLU A 243 -4.60 18.83 -3.01
N GLU A 244 -4.06 19.13 -1.83
CA GLU A 244 -3.91 20.50 -1.35
C GLU A 244 -2.89 21.30 -2.16
N ALA A 245 -1.78 20.69 -2.57
CA ALA A 245 -0.78 21.33 -3.42
C ALA A 245 -1.37 21.67 -4.79
N ALA A 246 -2.05 20.71 -5.43
CA ALA A 246 -2.70 20.92 -6.71
C ALA A 246 -3.76 22.05 -6.64
N ALA A 247 -4.59 22.07 -5.60
CA ALA A 247 -5.63 23.08 -5.41
C ALA A 247 -5.06 24.51 -5.21
N LYS A 248 -3.82 24.62 -4.67
CA LYS A 248 -3.12 25.92 -4.45
C LYS A 248 -2.20 26.31 -5.61
N GLY A 249 -2.16 25.54 -6.70
CA GLY A 249 -1.26 25.76 -7.83
C GLY A 249 0.22 25.49 -7.53
N GLY A 250 0.51 24.75 -6.46
CA GLY A 250 1.86 24.26 -6.11
C GLY A 250 2.22 22.97 -6.85
N ASP A 251 3.48 22.48 -6.65
CA ASP A 251 3.89 21.16 -7.20
C ASP A 251 3.48 20.04 -6.23
N PRO A 252 2.53 19.16 -6.65
CA PRO A 252 2.10 18.02 -5.85
C PRO A 252 3.25 17.03 -5.53
N VAL A 253 4.22 16.90 -6.44
CA VAL A 253 5.36 15.98 -6.25
C VAL A 253 6.29 16.48 -5.16
N GLU A 254 6.71 17.75 -5.21
CA GLU A 254 7.57 18.33 -4.18
C GLU A 254 6.94 18.26 -2.79
N THR A 255 5.64 18.56 -2.71
CA THR A 255 4.91 18.54 -1.44
C THR A 255 4.83 17.12 -0.86
N ALA A 256 4.48 16.13 -1.67
CA ALA A 256 4.44 14.74 -1.24
C ALA A 256 5.82 14.20 -0.84
N VAL A 257 6.86 14.51 -1.61
CA VAL A 257 8.25 14.13 -1.34
C VAL A 257 8.76 14.73 -0.01
N SER A 258 8.48 16.00 0.25
CA SER A 258 8.84 16.64 1.52
C SER A 258 8.19 15.95 2.72
N LEU A 259 6.91 15.63 2.62
CA LEU A 259 6.19 14.89 3.65
C LEU A 259 6.80 13.48 3.84
N VAL A 260 7.01 12.74 2.75
CA VAL A 260 7.54 11.35 2.82
C VAL A 260 8.94 11.33 3.43
N ARG A 261 9.83 12.29 3.13
CA ARG A 261 11.15 12.40 3.81
C ARG A 261 11.01 12.54 5.32
N THR A 262 10.07 13.37 5.76
CA THR A 262 9.81 13.58 7.19
C THR A 262 9.30 12.29 7.87
N LEU A 263 8.39 11.57 7.19
CA LEU A 263 7.84 10.32 7.68
C LEU A 263 8.89 9.18 7.65
N ALA A 264 9.74 9.12 6.63
CA ALA A 264 10.83 8.16 6.53
C ALA A 264 11.84 8.31 7.67
N ALA A 265 12.19 9.55 8.02
CA ALA A 265 13.07 9.81 9.17
C ALA A 265 12.49 9.31 10.49
N ALA A 266 11.17 9.24 10.62
CA ALA A 266 10.46 8.78 11.82
C ALA A 266 10.34 7.25 11.93
N THR A 267 10.74 6.46 10.92
CA THR A 267 10.69 4.98 10.96
C THR A 267 11.81 4.35 11.79
N LYS A 268 12.81 5.13 12.21
CA LYS A 268 13.93 4.65 13.07
C LYS A 268 13.41 4.17 14.41
N ARG A 269 13.99 3.05 14.90
CA ARG A 269 13.67 2.40 16.19
C ARG A 269 14.66 2.76 17.25
#